data_20f00b47a4b94c6ac22e526178cf633f
#
_entry.id   20f00b47a4b94c6ac22e526178cf633f
#
_cell.length_a   1.000
_cell.length_b   1.000
_cell.length_c   1.000
_cell.angle_alpha   90.00
_cell.angle_beta   90.00
_cell.angle_gamma   90.00
#
_symmetry.space_group_name_H-M   'P 1'
#
loop_
_entity.id
_entity.type
_entity.pdbx_description
1 polymer ?
#
loop_
_entity_poly.entity_id
_entity_poly.type
_entity_poly.pdbx_seq_one_letter_code
_entity_poly.pdbx_strand_id
1 'polypeptide(L)'
;MAWEIDNSKLQRVRMLMRDQNVNALVVRAPDNVLYLTNYWCMKGYDAVVFPQEGQATLIALEPQLADARRNSWTTDIRLFKGYDERDPRPPQYRALDIALEVLKEKGTTDKVAVELNMGTQSADRMVGEPTTPTQNFFDAFRRVTGQVIDATPLLNEARSIKTAQEIERMRLANELAALAMEYTREHMRPGMKESEVGGMYESFVHGLGVGFKGKVEMARAFTLVWSGRGIATFTATGDRPIQKHEPTLLEIWVCADGYWTDLTKNACPGELTPEYHRLLDLLLKVFHEAVTYSRDGASFPDLDRLVRARIAEGGYPGQPSHPICHGVGARAHEFPYAHQAGTGTIKKGMVLAIEPGIYWPGGGGLRVEDNFWITESANEKLCVYPDDFRLAGPRAELAL
;
A
#
# COMPACT_ATOMS: atom_id res chain seq x y z
N MET A 1 3.42 -19.59 -7.73
CA MET A 1 4.44 -20.20 -6.83
C MET A 1 4.27 -19.57 -5.45
N ALA A 2 4.20 -20.36 -4.40
CA ALA A 2 4.17 -19.78 -3.05
C ALA A 2 5.53 -19.15 -2.72
N TRP A 3 5.51 -17.97 -2.12
CA TRP A 3 6.71 -17.34 -1.57
C TRP A 3 7.22 -18.15 -0.38
N GLU A 4 8.52 -18.28 -0.24
CA GLU A 4 9.13 -18.96 0.90
C GLU A 4 8.76 -18.29 2.23
N ILE A 5 8.83 -19.05 3.35
CA ILE A 5 8.52 -18.51 4.67
C ILE A 5 9.50 -17.40 5.04
N ASP A 6 9.00 -16.20 5.27
CA ASP A 6 9.80 -15.08 5.74
C ASP A 6 9.98 -15.13 7.27
N ASN A 7 10.94 -15.95 7.69
CA ASN A 7 11.22 -16.15 9.11
C ASN A 7 11.68 -14.85 9.80
N SER A 8 12.36 -13.95 9.12
CA SER A 8 12.83 -12.69 9.69
C SER A 8 11.66 -11.77 10.07
N LYS A 9 10.63 -11.74 9.23
CA LYS A 9 9.37 -11.04 9.47
C LYS A 9 8.65 -11.61 10.70
N LEU A 10 8.41 -12.93 10.69
CA LEU A 10 7.66 -13.58 11.76
C LEU A 10 8.38 -13.50 13.11
N GLN A 11 9.72 -13.58 13.12
CA GLN A 11 10.53 -13.40 14.33
C GLN A 11 10.43 -11.96 14.88
N ARG A 12 10.43 -10.95 14.02
CA ARG A 12 10.23 -9.54 14.44
C ARG A 12 8.89 -9.36 15.11
N VAL A 13 7.80 -9.88 14.51
CA VAL A 13 6.47 -9.81 15.14
C VAL A 13 6.50 -10.44 16.53
N ARG A 14 7.08 -11.65 16.67
CA ARG A 14 7.16 -12.32 17.97
C ARG A 14 8.02 -11.58 19.00
N MET A 15 9.08 -10.90 18.55
CA MET A 15 9.89 -10.05 19.42
C MET A 15 9.04 -8.90 19.98
N LEU A 16 8.31 -8.18 19.14
CA LEU A 16 7.41 -7.11 19.57
C LEU A 16 6.28 -7.61 20.47
N MET A 17 5.78 -8.83 20.24
CA MET A 17 4.81 -9.47 21.12
C MET A 17 5.40 -9.76 22.51
N ARG A 18 6.64 -10.26 22.57
CA ARG A 18 7.34 -10.51 23.85
C ARG A 18 7.56 -9.22 24.63
N ASP A 19 8.03 -8.18 23.96
CA ASP A 19 8.29 -6.86 24.56
C ASP A 19 7.03 -6.25 25.18
N GLN A 20 5.86 -6.58 24.65
CA GLN A 20 4.56 -6.12 25.12
C GLN A 20 3.79 -7.16 25.95
N ASN A 21 4.39 -8.33 26.23
CA ASN A 21 3.76 -9.47 26.90
C ASN A 21 2.44 -9.90 26.24
N VAL A 22 2.38 -9.95 24.91
CA VAL A 22 1.21 -10.38 24.13
C VAL A 22 1.35 -11.87 23.83
N ASN A 23 0.36 -12.69 24.26
CA ASN A 23 0.38 -14.14 24.05
C ASN A 23 -0.04 -14.55 22.64
N ALA A 24 -0.99 -13.82 22.05
CA ALA A 24 -1.42 -14.02 20.66
C ALA A 24 -1.87 -12.73 20.00
N LEU A 25 -1.67 -12.65 18.68
CA LEU A 25 -2.36 -11.69 17.81
C LEU A 25 -3.54 -12.41 17.15
N VAL A 26 -4.67 -11.72 17.02
CA VAL A 26 -5.77 -12.17 16.16
C VAL A 26 -6.05 -11.08 15.14
N VAL A 27 -5.80 -11.41 13.87
CA VAL A 27 -5.95 -10.47 12.75
C VAL A 27 -6.99 -10.96 11.76
N ARG A 28 -7.67 -10.04 11.12
CA ARG A 28 -8.74 -10.28 10.15
C ARG A 28 -8.62 -9.39 8.90
N ALA A 29 -7.94 -8.25 8.98
CA ALA A 29 -7.71 -7.43 7.81
C ALA A 29 -6.91 -8.25 6.78
N PRO A 30 -7.35 -8.31 5.51
CA PRO A 30 -6.74 -9.16 4.49
C PRO A 30 -5.22 -8.97 4.32
N ASP A 31 -4.75 -7.75 4.48
CA ASP A 31 -3.33 -7.40 4.43
C ASP A 31 -2.56 -7.91 5.65
N ASN A 32 -3.15 -7.93 6.85
CA ASN A 32 -2.52 -8.52 8.03
C ASN A 32 -2.59 -10.06 8.03
N VAL A 33 -3.65 -10.65 7.47
CA VAL A 33 -3.71 -12.09 7.19
C VAL A 33 -2.58 -12.49 6.23
N LEU A 34 -2.43 -11.76 5.11
CA LEU A 34 -1.30 -11.94 4.18
C LEU A 34 0.05 -11.75 4.88
N TYR A 35 0.21 -10.70 5.66
CA TYR A 35 1.47 -10.35 6.31
C TYR A 35 1.98 -11.47 7.23
N LEU A 36 1.07 -12.13 7.97
CA LEU A 36 1.42 -13.17 8.92
C LEU A 36 1.46 -14.58 8.34
N THR A 37 0.79 -14.83 7.20
CA THR A 37 0.63 -16.20 6.67
C THR A 37 0.95 -16.34 5.19
N ASN A 38 1.21 -15.27 4.47
CA ASN A 38 1.33 -15.24 3.00
C ASN A 38 0.04 -15.62 2.24
N TYR A 39 -1.06 -15.80 2.94
CA TYR A 39 -2.35 -16.09 2.32
C TYR A 39 -3.16 -14.80 2.14
N TRP A 40 -3.43 -14.43 0.89
CA TRP A 40 -4.28 -13.28 0.59
C TRP A 40 -5.72 -13.72 0.39
N CYS A 41 -6.53 -13.53 1.41
CA CYS A 41 -7.92 -13.96 1.41
C CYS A 41 -8.77 -13.21 0.36
N MET A 42 -9.62 -13.95 -0.33
CA MET A 42 -10.53 -13.39 -1.34
C MET A 42 -11.62 -12.49 -0.72
N LYS A 43 -12.03 -12.81 0.51
CA LYS A 43 -13.03 -12.08 1.30
C LYS A 43 -12.50 -11.80 2.70
N GLY A 44 -12.84 -10.65 3.27
CA GLY A 44 -12.43 -10.26 4.62
C GLY A 44 -13.15 -11.02 5.76
N TYR A 45 -13.47 -12.30 5.55
CA TYR A 45 -14.09 -13.16 6.55
C TYR A 45 -13.06 -14.00 7.32
N ASP A 46 -11.91 -14.22 6.72
CA ASP A 46 -10.84 -15.05 7.23
C ASP A 46 -10.18 -14.42 8.47
N ALA A 47 -9.46 -15.23 9.23
CA ALA A 47 -8.74 -14.77 10.40
C ALA A 47 -7.44 -15.55 10.59
N VAL A 48 -6.52 -14.97 11.35
CA VAL A 48 -5.31 -15.64 11.81
C VAL A 48 -5.20 -15.51 13.32
N VAL A 49 -4.96 -16.63 13.99
CA VAL A 49 -4.46 -16.65 15.37
C VAL A 49 -2.96 -16.88 15.30
N PHE A 50 -2.18 -15.88 15.64
CA PHE A 50 -0.73 -15.90 15.61
C PHE A 50 -0.18 -15.90 17.05
N PRO A 51 0.23 -17.07 17.59
CA PRO A 51 0.74 -17.16 18.96
C PRO A 51 2.16 -16.59 19.06
N GLN A 52 2.54 -16.16 20.25
CA GLN A 52 3.91 -15.71 20.54
C GLN A 52 4.94 -16.82 20.24
N GLU A 53 4.55 -18.07 20.52
CA GLU A 53 5.36 -19.27 20.26
C GLU A 53 4.54 -20.30 19.47
N GLY A 54 5.21 -21.07 18.62
CA GLY A 54 4.56 -22.10 17.83
C GLY A 54 4.00 -21.62 16.50
N GLN A 55 3.19 -22.46 15.88
CA GLN A 55 2.65 -22.25 14.54
C GLN A 55 1.38 -21.37 14.58
N ALA A 56 1.28 -20.45 13.63
CA ALA A 56 0.03 -19.72 13.40
C ALA A 56 -1.09 -20.65 12.94
N THR A 57 -2.34 -20.31 13.25
CA THR A 57 -3.52 -20.96 12.68
C THR A 57 -4.19 -20.02 11.72
N LEU A 58 -4.33 -20.43 10.47
CA LEU A 58 -5.14 -19.75 9.45
C LEU A 58 -6.58 -20.30 9.52
N ILE A 59 -7.55 -19.40 9.61
CA ILE A 59 -8.97 -19.74 9.61
C ILE A 59 -9.52 -19.22 8.28
N ALA A 60 -9.78 -20.14 7.37
CA ALA A 60 -10.11 -19.82 5.97
C ALA A 60 -11.49 -20.32 5.57
N LEU A 61 -12.07 -19.62 4.59
CA LEU A 61 -13.34 -20.01 4.00
C LEU A 61 -13.19 -21.34 3.24
N GLU A 62 -14.09 -22.29 3.50
CA GLU A 62 -14.03 -23.67 3.01
C GLU A 62 -13.71 -23.81 1.49
N PRO A 63 -14.33 -23.06 0.56
CA PRO A 63 -14.00 -23.13 -0.87
C PRO A 63 -12.58 -22.68 -1.23
N GLN A 64 -11.89 -21.99 -0.32
CA GLN A 64 -10.53 -21.46 -0.55
C GLN A 64 -9.44 -22.41 -0.04
N LEU A 65 -9.78 -23.60 0.46
CA LEU A 65 -8.81 -24.53 1.04
C LEU A 65 -7.62 -24.86 0.11
N ALA A 66 -7.88 -25.06 -1.17
CA ALA A 66 -6.82 -25.40 -2.13
C ALA A 66 -5.81 -24.24 -2.28
N ASP A 67 -6.32 -23.02 -2.33
CA ASP A 67 -5.51 -21.81 -2.41
C ASP A 67 -4.76 -21.55 -1.09
N ALA A 68 -5.43 -21.69 0.03
CA ALA A 68 -4.82 -21.56 1.36
C ALA A 68 -3.67 -22.56 1.56
N ARG A 69 -3.83 -23.82 1.14
CA ARG A 69 -2.77 -24.84 1.21
C ARG A 69 -1.58 -24.53 0.29
N ARG A 70 -1.84 -23.94 -0.86
CA ARG A 70 -0.78 -23.62 -1.82
C ARG A 70 0.05 -22.43 -1.37
N ASN A 71 -0.57 -21.41 -0.79
CA ASN A 71 0.03 -20.10 -0.56
C ASN A 71 0.38 -19.82 0.90
N SER A 72 -0.26 -20.47 1.86
CA SER A 72 -0.02 -20.20 3.28
C SER A 72 1.31 -20.77 3.78
N TRP A 73 1.97 -20.00 4.63
CA TRP A 73 3.16 -20.44 5.40
C TRP A 73 2.82 -21.35 6.59
N THR A 74 1.53 -21.50 6.94
CA THR A 74 1.11 -22.41 8.00
C THR A 74 0.37 -23.59 7.42
N THR A 75 0.56 -24.76 8.05
CA THR A 75 -0.19 -25.98 7.76
C THR A 75 -1.39 -26.18 8.69
N ASP A 76 -1.47 -25.41 9.81
CA ASP A 76 -2.64 -25.39 10.70
C ASP A 76 -3.73 -24.51 10.09
N ILE A 77 -4.55 -25.12 9.24
CA ILE A 77 -5.65 -24.43 8.54
C ILE A 77 -6.97 -24.98 9.06
N ARG A 78 -7.80 -24.10 9.62
CA ARG A 78 -9.15 -24.39 10.08
C ARG A 78 -10.15 -23.80 9.09
N LEU A 79 -11.25 -24.49 8.83
CA LEU A 79 -12.22 -24.09 7.83
C LEU A 79 -13.55 -23.70 8.45
N PHE A 80 -14.15 -22.68 7.88
CA PHE A 80 -15.53 -22.30 8.18
C PHE A 80 -16.37 -22.23 6.90
N LYS A 81 -17.68 -22.46 7.05
CA LYS A 81 -18.63 -22.38 5.94
C LYS A 81 -19.03 -20.93 5.66
N GLY A 82 -19.08 -20.55 4.38
CA GLY A 82 -19.66 -19.28 3.96
C GLY A 82 -21.16 -19.22 4.22
N TYR A 83 -21.87 -20.34 4.00
CA TYR A 83 -23.28 -20.50 4.31
C TYR A 83 -23.49 -21.78 5.15
N ASP A 84 -24.23 -21.65 6.24
CA ASP A 84 -24.67 -22.77 7.05
C ASP A 84 -26.16 -22.59 7.36
N GLU A 85 -26.99 -23.55 6.95
CA GLU A 85 -28.45 -23.51 7.16
C GLU A 85 -28.88 -23.48 8.62
N ARG A 86 -27.99 -23.90 9.52
CA ARG A 86 -28.22 -23.97 10.98
C ARG A 86 -27.71 -22.74 11.72
N ASP A 87 -26.90 -21.88 11.05
CA ASP A 87 -26.33 -20.69 11.65
C ASP A 87 -26.61 -19.46 10.77
N PRO A 88 -27.63 -18.66 11.11
CA PRO A 88 -28.02 -17.48 10.33
C PRO A 88 -27.03 -16.31 10.46
N ARG A 89 -26.02 -16.41 11.31
CA ARG A 89 -25.04 -15.34 11.48
C ARG A 89 -24.18 -15.19 10.22
N PRO A 90 -23.67 -13.97 9.92
CA PRO A 90 -22.68 -13.76 8.88
C PRO A 90 -21.43 -14.66 9.03
N PRO A 91 -20.75 -15.03 7.92
CA PRO A 91 -19.64 -15.98 7.94
C PRO A 91 -18.50 -15.64 8.90
N GLN A 92 -18.20 -14.35 9.07
CA GLN A 92 -17.16 -13.87 9.97
C GLN A 92 -17.36 -14.25 11.44
N TYR A 93 -18.61 -14.53 11.87
CA TYR A 93 -18.87 -14.99 13.23
C TYR A 93 -18.48 -16.46 13.42
N ARG A 94 -18.60 -17.29 12.39
CA ARG A 94 -18.11 -18.68 12.43
C ARG A 94 -16.58 -18.72 12.47
N ALA A 95 -15.92 -17.85 11.70
CA ALA A 95 -14.47 -17.68 11.78
C ALA A 95 -14.04 -17.20 13.18
N LEU A 96 -14.80 -16.26 13.78
CA LEU A 96 -14.55 -15.78 15.15
C LEU A 96 -14.66 -16.90 16.17
N ASP A 97 -15.70 -17.74 16.11
CA ASP A 97 -15.89 -18.86 17.04
C ASP A 97 -14.66 -19.79 17.01
N ILE A 98 -14.17 -20.12 15.81
CA ILE A 98 -12.95 -20.94 15.65
C ILE A 98 -11.72 -20.22 16.23
N ALA A 99 -11.59 -18.91 16.02
CA ALA A 99 -10.45 -18.17 16.58
C ALA A 99 -10.45 -18.22 18.13
N LEU A 100 -11.62 -18.12 18.76
CA LEU A 100 -11.76 -18.24 20.21
C LEU A 100 -11.45 -19.65 20.74
N GLU A 101 -11.81 -20.68 19.99
CA GLU A 101 -11.44 -22.08 20.28
C GLU A 101 -9.94 -22.29 20.18
N VAL A 102 -9.31 -21.82 19.09
CA VAL A 102 -7.85 -21.92 18.87
C VAL A 102 -7.06 -21.23 19.97
N LEU A 103 -7.50 -20.04 20.43
CA LEU A 103 -6.84 -19.36 21.56
C LEU A 103 -6.84 -20.24 22.83
N LYS A 104 -7.96 -20.90 23.12
CA LYS A 104 -8.07 -21.83 24.27
C LYS A 104 -7.21 -23.08 24.06
N GLU A 105 -7.28 -23.71 22.89
CA GLU A 105 -6.49 -24.90 22.55
C GLU A 105 -4.98 -24.65 22.70
N LYS A 106 -4.53 -23.45 22.28
CA LYS A 106 -3.11 -23.06 22.36
C LYS A 106 -2.70 -22.50 23.73
N GLY A 107 -3.62 -22.32 24.65
CA GLY A 107 -3.34 -21.72 25.97
C GLY A 107 -2.85 -20.28 25.90
N THR A 108 -3.31 -19.50 24.92
CA THR A 108 -2.85 -18.13 24.66
C THR A 108 -3.90 -17.07 24.98
N THR A 109 -4.60 -17.25 26.10
CA THR A 109 -5.77 -16.42 26.47
C THR A 109 -5.46 -15.30 27.46
N ASP A 110 -4.23 -15.18 28.00
CA ASP A 110 -3.98 -14.19 29.06
C ASP A 110 -4.02 -12.76 28.54
N LYS A 111 -3.25 -12.46 27.50
CA LYS A 111 -3.22 -11.16 26.87
C LYS A 111 -3.22 -11.31 25.35
N VAL A 112 -4.30 -10.93 24.71
CA VAL A 112 -4.52 -11.05 23.28
C VAL A 112 -4.61 -9.67 22.64
N ALA A 113 -3.87 -9.45 21.55
CA ALA A 113 -3.98 -8.25 20.75
C ALA A 113 -4.85 -8.51 19.52
N VAL A 114 -5.84 -7.65 19.29
CA VAL A 114 -6.76 -7.70 18.15
C VAL A 114 -6.77 -6.36 17.43
N GLU A 115 -7.12 -6.36 16.16
CA GLU A 115 -7.23 -5.12 15.39
C GLU A 115 -8.43 -4.31 15.86
N LEU A 116 -8.19 -3.13 16.40
CA LEU A 116 -9.22 -2.20 16.87
C LEU A 116 -9.46 -1.02 15.93
N ASN A 117 -8.45 -0.72 15.12
CA ASN A 117 -8.56 0.32 14.10
C ASN A 117 -7.94 -0.18 12.79
N MET A 118 -8.10 0.60 11.74
CA MET A 118 -7.68 0.17 10.40
C MET A 118 -6.18 0.26 10.16
N GLY A 119 -5.42 0.88 11.05
CA GLY A 119 -3.97 1.05 10.90
C GLY A 119 -3.54 1.90 9.71
N THR A 120 -4.48 2.59 9.06
CA THR A 120 -4.26 3.46 7.90
C THR A 120 -5.03 4.76 8.06
N GLN A 121 -4.62 5.79 7.34
CA GLN A 121 -5.31 7.08 7.35
C GLN A 121 -6.70 7.04 6.71
N SER A 122 -6.95 6.15 5.77
CA SER A 122 -8.20 6.08 5.04
C SER A 122 -8.62 4.67 4.70
N ALA A 123 -9.93 4.44 4.72
CA ALA A 123 -10.53 3.28 4.09
C ALA A 123 -10.44 3.47 2.58
N ASP A 124 -9.89 2.49 1.90
CA ASP A 124 -9.61 2.58 0.49
C ASP A 124 -10.76 2.03 -0.36
N ARG A 125 -11.18 2.79 -1.37
CA ARG A 125 -12.12 2.32 -2.38
C ARG A 125 -11.62 1.12 -3.18
N MET A 126 -10.30 0.93 -3.23
CA MET A 126 -9.66 -0.09 -4.07
C MET A 126 -10.00 -1.51 -3.63
N VAL A 127 -10.28 -1.74 -2.37
CA VAL A 127 -10.69 -3.05 -1.85
C VAL A 127 -12.19 -3.32 -1.93
N GLY A 128 -12.99 -2.31 -2.29
CA GLY A 128 -14.42 -2.44 -2.55
C GLY A 128 -15.32 -2.72 -1.33
N GLU A 129 -14.89 -3.56 -0.42
CA GLU A 129 -15.61 -3.94 0.80
C GLU A 129 -14.72 -3.73 2.03
N PRO A 130 -14.62 -2.51 2.57
CA PRO A 130 -13.78 -2.24 3.72
C PRO A 130 -14.28 -3.00 4.94
N THR A 131 -13.36 -3.69 5.63
CA THR A 131 -13.66 -4.30 6.92
C THR A 131 -13.48 -3.27 8.02
N THR A 132 -14.50 -3.04 8.82
CA THR A 132 -14.39 -2.25 10.04
C THR A 132 -14.38 -3.16 11.25
N PRO A 133 -13.52 -2.92 12.25
CA PRO A 133 -13.62 -3.57 13.53
C PRO A 133 -14.99 -3.26 14.15
N THR A 134 -15.65 -4.26 14.72
CA THR A 134 -16.92 -4.06 15.38
C THR A 134 -16.81 -4.34 16.88
N GLN A 135 -17.56 -3.61 17.68
CA GLN A 135 -17.59 -3.78 19.14
C GLN A 135 -17.92 -5.23 19.54
N ASN A 136 -18.81 -5.89 18.78
CA ASN A 136 -19.20 -7.26 19.04
C ASN A 136 -18.03 -8.26 18.98
N PHE A 137 -17.11 -8.07 18.02
CA PHE A 137 -15.89 -8.90 17.93
C PHE A 137 -15.00 -8.69 19.14
N PHE A 138 -14.81 -7.45 19.52
CA PHE A 138 -14.00 -7.08 20.66
C PHE A 138 -14.55 -7.67 21.97
N ASP A 139 -15.84 -7.55 22.19
CA ASP A 139 -16.50 -8.10 23.36
C ASP A 139 -16.47 -9.63 23.40
N ALA A 140 -16.45 -10.31 22.23
CA ALA A 140 -16.30 -11.75 22.17
C ALA A 140 -14.92 -12.20 22.67
N PHE A 141 -13.85 -11.51 22.29
CA PHE A 141 -12.51 -11.78 22.83
C PHE A 141 -12.42 -11.54 24.33
N ARG A 142 -13.01 -10.43 24.83
CA ARG A 142 -13.03 -10.11 26.27
C ARG A 142 -13.68 -11.18 27.14
N ARG A 143 -14.56 -12.00 26.59
CA ARG A 143 -15.23 -13.09 27.35
C ARG A 143 -14.33 -14.29 27.59
N VAL A 144 -13.28 -14.47 26.77
CA VAL A 144 -12.42 -15.67 26.79
C VAL A 144 -10.97 -15.37 27.11
N THR A 145 -10.58 -14.09 27.16
CA THR A 145 -9.20 -13.65 27.39
C THR A 145 -9.10 -12.81 28.68
N GLY A 146 -7.95 -12.86 29.34
CA GLY A 146 -7.67 -12.03 30.51
C GLY A 146 -7.59 -10.55 30.18
N GLN A 147 -6.91 -10.19 29.07
CA GLN A 147 -6.78 -8.84 28.60
C GLN A 147 -6.84 -8.80 27.06
N VAL A 148 -7.57 -7.83 26.52
CA VAL A 148 -7.60 -7.52 25.08
C VAL A 148 -7.02 -6.13 24.84
N ILE A 149 -6.05 -6.02 23.95
CA ILE A 149 -5.42 -4.76 23.56
C ILE A 149 -5.51 -4.55 22.05
N ASP A 150 -5.21 -3.32 21.62
CA ASP A 150 -5.12 -2.98 20.20
C ASP A 150 -3.81 -3.51 19.59
N ALA A 151 -3.92 -4.35 18.57
CA ALA A 151 -2.80 -4.87 17.80
C ALA A 151 -2.20 -3.84 16.82
N THR A 152 -2.92 -2.78 16.51
CA THR A 152 -2.55 -1.83 15.44
C THR A 152 -1.18 -1.19 15.64
N PRO A 153 -0.79 -0.70 16.83
CA PRO A 153 0.54 -0.12 17.02
C PRO A 153 1.66 -1.14 16.79
N LEU A 154 1.50 -2.38 17.27
CA LEU A 154 2.46 -3.46 17.07
C LEU A 154 2.61 -3.83 15.59
N LEU A 155 1.51 -3.98 14.89
CA LEU A 155 1.51 -4.30 13.46
C LEU A 155 2.11 -3.15 12.63
N ASN A 156 1.79 -1.90 12.94
CA ASN A 156 2.38 -0.73 12.29
C ASN A 156 3.90 -0.71 12.45
N GLU A 157 4.41 -0.97 13.64
CA GLU A 157 5.84 -1.05 13.89
C GLU A 157 6.49 -2.21 13.14
N ALA A 158 5.90 -3.41 13.20
CA ALA A 158 6.40 -4.59 12.49
C ALA A 158 6.49 -4.36 10.98
N ARG A 159 5.46 -3.73 10.38
CA ARG A 159 5.34 -3.49 8.94
C ARG A 159 6.18 -2.33 8.44
N SER A 160 6.56 -1.39 9.31
CA SER A 160 7.32 -0.20 8.90
C SER A 160 8.68 -0.54 8.29
N ILE A 161 9.36 -1.59 8.78
CA ILE A 161 10.67 -2.03 8.29
C ILE A 161 10.49 -3.27 7.42
N LYS A 162 10.81 -3.16 6.15
CA LYS A 162 10.63 -4.22 5.15
C LYS A 162 11.75 -5.25 5.20
N THR A 163 11.40 -6.50 5.00
CA THR A 163 12.36 -7.58 4.79
C THR A 163 12.83 -7.62 3.34
N ALA A 164 13.88 -8.37 3.05
CA ALA A 164 14.37 -8.55 1.69
C ALA A 164 13.30 -9.14 0.75
N GLN A 165 12.48 -10.07 1.25
CA GLN A 165 11.40 -10.66 0.47
C GLN A 165 10.27 -9.65 0.19
N GLU A 166 9.92 -8.79 1.15
CA GLU A 166 8.97 -7.71 0.93
C GLU A 166 9.47 -6.73 -0.13
N ILE A 167 10.75 -6.35 -0.07
CA ILE A 167 11.37 -5.48 -1.08
C ILE A 167 11.34 -6.13 -2.48
N GLU A 168 11.57 -7.44 -2.59
CA GLU A 168 11.48 -8.14 -3.87
C GLU A 168 10.06 -8.06 -4.46
N ARG A 169 9.02 -8.29 -3.66
CA ARG A 169 7.62 -8.13 -4.09
C ARG A 169 7.31 -6.70 -4.52
N MET A 170 7.77 -5.73 -3.75
CA MET A 170 7.57 -4.31 -4.08
C MET A 170 8.31 -3.89 -5.35
N ARG A 171 9.49 -4.44 -5.61
CA ARG A 171 10.19 -4.22 -6.90
C ARG A 171 9.39 -4.76 -8.09
N LEU A 172 8.79 -5.96 -7.96
CA LEU A 172 7.93 -6.50 -9.02
C LEU A 172 6.70 -5.61 -9.27
N ALA A 173 6.05 -5.13 -8.23
CA ALA A 173 4.92 -4.21 -8.35
C ALA A 173 5.33 -2.88 -9.01
N ASN A 174 6.47 -2.30 -8.61
CA ASN A 174 6.99 -1.05 -9.16
C ASN A 174 7.45 -1.20 -10.62
N GLU A 175 8.05 -2.33 -10.98
CA GLU A 175 8.43 -2.62 -12.36
C GLU A 175 7.19 -2.77 -13.26
N LEU A 176 6.18 -3.51 -12.81
CA LEU A 176 4.91 -3.66 -13.52
C LEU A 176 4.22 -2.29 -13.69
N ALA A 177 4.27 -1.44 -12.67
CA ALA A 177 3.74 -0.07 -12.73
C ALA A 177 4.49 0.79 -13.77
N ALA A 178 5.81 0.68 -13.83
CA ALA A 178 6.61 1.40 -14.82
C ALA A 178 6.30 0.96 -16.26
N LEU A 179 6.17 -0.35 -16.50
CA LEU A 179 5.79 -0.91 -17.81
C LEU A 179 4.41 -0.43 -18.25
N ALA A 180 3.44 -0.46 -17.35
CA ALA A 180 2.09 0.03 -17.62
C ALA A 180 2.08 1.53 -17.94
N MET A 181 2.94 2.33 -17.26
CA MET A 181 3.04 3.75 -17.53
C MET A 181 3.68 4.04 -18.90
N GLU A 182 4.70 3.29 -19.30
CA GLU A 182 5.30 3.40 -20.64
C GLU A 182 4.28 3.06 -21.72
N TYR A 183 3.58 1.95 -21.58
CA TYR A 183 2.52 1.57 -22.50
C TYR A 183 1.45 2.65 -22.61
N THR A 184 0.98 3.18 -21.47
CA THR A 184 -0.06 4.21 -21.43
C THR A 184 0.43 5.49 -22.11
N ARG A 185 1.63 5.96 -21.82
CA ARG A 185 2.25 7.13 -22.44
C ARG A 185 2.34 6.99 -23.96
N GLU A 186 2.70 5.81 -24.46
CA GLU A 186 2.82 5.55 -25.89
C GLU A 186 1.48 5.49 -26.63
N HIS A 187 0.40 5.13 -25.93
CA HIS A 187 -0.89 4.90 -26.55
C HIS A 187 -1.91 6.02 -26.26
N MET A 188 -1.69 6.85 -25.23
CA MET A 188 -2.59 7.98 -24.96
C MET A 188 -2.52 9.03 -26.08
N ARG A 189 -3.67 9.60 -26.41
CA ARG A 189 -3.83 10.60 -27.48
C ARG A 189 -4.70 11.76 -27.02
N PRO A 190 -4.49 12.99 -27.52
CA PRO A 190 -5.41 14.09 -27.29
C PRO A 190 -6.83 13.71 -27.68
N GLY A 191 -7.80 14.11 -26.87
CA GLY A 191 -9.21 13.81 -27.03
C GLY A 191 -9.68 12.53 -26.33
N MET A 192 -8.78 11.63 -25.90
CA MET A 192 -9.15 10.51 -25.01
C MET A 192 -9.62 11.05 -23.66
N LYS A 193 -10.58 10.38 -23.04
CA LYS A 193 -11.04 10.72 -21.69
C LYS A 193 -10.03 10.27 -20.65
N GLU A 194 -9.98 10.99 -19.53
CA GLU A 194 -9.19 10.57 -18.35
C GLU A 194 -9.51 9.12 -17.96
N SER A 195 -10.79 8.74 -17.96
CA SER A 195 -11.25 7.37 -17.65
C SER A 195 -10.78 6.31 -18.66
N GLU A 196 -10.64 6.68 -19.95
CA GLU A 196 -10.09 5.77 -20.96
C GLU A 196 -8.60 5.51 -20.75
N VAL A 197 -7.86 6.54 -20.32
CA VAL A 197 -6.44 6.41 -19.97
C VAL A 197 -6.25 5.55 -18.72
N GLY A 198 -7.05 5.76 -17.68
CA GLY A 198 -7.04 4.91 -16.48
C GLY A 198 -7.36 3.45 -16.81
N GLY A 199 -8.41 3.22 -17.60
CA GLY A 199 -8.78 1.86 -18.04
C GLY A 199 -7.69 1.19 -18.89
N MET A 200 -6.98 1.94 -19.73
CA MET A 200 -5.83 1.43 -20.50
C MET A 200 -4.71 0.98 -19.57
N TYR A 201 -4.33 1.80 -18.59
CA TYR A 201 -3.31 1.47 -17.61
C TYR A 201 -3.66 0.20 -16.82
N GLU A 202 -4.85 0.16 -16.25
CA GLU A 202 -5.33 -0.95 -15.42
C GLU A 202 -5.43 -2.25 -16.22
N SER A 203 -5.94 -2.18 -17.46
CA SER A 203 -6.03 -3.33 -18.35
C SER A 203 -4.66 -3.93 -18.68
N PHE A 204 -3.64 -3.08 -18.90
CA PHE A 204 -2.27 -3.53 -19.10
C PHE A 204 -1.70 -4.26 -17.88
N VAL A 205 -1.88 -3.70 -16.68
CA VAL A 205 -1.45 -4.34 -15.43
C VAL A 205 -2.12 -5.70 -15.24
N HIS A 206 -3.42 -5.79 -15.49
CA HIS A 206 -4.15 -7.07 -15.39
C HIS A 206 -3.67 -8.10 -16.41
N GLY A 207 -3.42 -7.68 -17.65
CA GLY A 207 -3.00 -8.58 -18.74
C GLY A 207 -1.58 -9.12 -18.56
N LEU A 208 -0.63 -8.26 -18.15
CA LEU A 208 0.78 -8.63 -17.98
C LEU A 208 1.09 -9.17 -16.58
N GLY A 209 0.39 -8.69 -15.56
CA GLY A 209 0.80 -8.87 -14.16
C GLY A 209 0.66 -10.29 -13.65
N VAL A 210 -0.38 -11.02 -14.04
CA VAL A 210 -0.52 -12.43 -13.64
C VAL A 210 0.50 -13.27 -14.41
N GLY A 211 1.36 -13.96 -13.67
CA GLY A 211 2.49 -14.71 -14.24
C GLY A 211 3.74 -13.86 -14.47
N PHE A 212 3.74 -12.58 -14.10
CA PHE A 212 4.87 -11.67 -14.33
C PHE A 212 6.17 -12.25 -13.76
N LYS A 213 7.18 -12.36 -14.64
CA LYS A 213 8.49 -12.99 -14.34
C LYS A 213 8.40 -14.39 -13.71
N GLY A 214 7.30 -15.10 -13.91
CA GLY A 214 7.06 -16.42 -13.32
C GLY A 214 6.88 -16.40 -11.78
N LYS A 215 6.67 -15.23 -11.18
CA LYS A 215 6.60 -15.04 -9.72
C LYS A 215 5.26 -14.52 -9.22
N VAL A 216 4.60 -13.63 -9.96
CA VAL A 216 3.37 -12.97 -9.53
C VAL A 216 2.16 -13.84 -9.82
N GLU A 217 1.40 -14.22 -8.80
CA GLU A 217 0.15 -14.97 -8.95
C GLU A 217 -1.07 -14.07 -9.09
N MET A 218 -1.04 -12.91 -8.45
CA MET A 218 -2.13 -11.94 -8.50
C MET A 218 -1.61 -10.52 -8.70
N ALA A 219 -2.13 -9.85 -9.72
CA ALA A 219 -1.87 -8.44 -9.98
C ALA A 219 -3.17 -7.66 -10.09
N ARG A 220 -3.16 -6.45 -9.58
CA ARG A 220 -4.25 -5.49 -9.67
C ARG A 220 -3.70 -4.08 -9.81
N ALA A 221 -4.49 -3.20 -10.43
CA ALA A 221 -4.24 -1.77 -10.41
C ALA A 221 -5.52 -1.01 -10.11
N PHE A 222 -5.34 0.12 -9.49
CA PHE A 222 -6.32 1.19 -9.41
C PHE A 222 -5.63 2.49 -9.75
N THR A 223 -6.28 3.35 -10.54
CA THR A 223 -5.66 4.54 -11.06
C THR A 223 -6.65 5.70 -11.02
N LEU A 224 -6.21 6.84 -10.48
CA LEU A 224 -6.90 8.11 -10.69
C LEU A 224 -6.16 8.90 -11.77
N VAL A 225 -6.91 9.48 -12.69
CA VAL A 225 -6.34 10.24 -13.81
C VAL A 225 -6.97 11.61 -13.85
N TRP A 226 -6.13 12.63 -13.93
CA TRP A 226 -6.53 14.01 -14.09
C TRP A 226 -5.66 14.69 -15.15
N SER A 227 -6.24 15.60 -15.92
CA SER A 227 -5.53 16.28 -17.00
C SER A 227 -5.64 17.80 -16.94
N GLY A 228 -4.54 18.47 -17.25
CA GLY A 228 -4.44 19.91 -17.38
C GLY A 228 -5.07 20.67 -16.21
N ARG A 229 -6.00 21.57 -16.52
CA ARG A 229 -6.72 22.37 -15.51
C ARG A 229 -7.64 21.57 -14.60
N GLY A 230 -7.88 20.28 -14.91
CA GLY A 230 -8.64 19.36 -14.06
C GLY A 230 -7.79 18.66 -13.01
N ILE A 231 -6.48 18.82 -13.04
CA ILE A 231 -5.59 18.20 -12.03
C ILE A 231 -5.91 18.79 -10.66
N ALA A 232 -6.29 17.91 -9.75
CA ALA A 232 -6.65 18.23 -8.39
C ALA A 232 -6.25 17.04 -7.50
N THR A 233 -6.55 17.09 -6.22
CA THR A 233 -6.38 15.97 -5.31
C THR A 233 -7.72 15.59 -4.68
N PHE A 234 -7.87 14.32 -4.28
CA PHE A 234 -9.09 13.76 -3.65
C PHE A 234 -10.36 13.83 -4.51
N THR A 235 -10.23 13.87 -5.83
CA THR A 235 -11.37 13.82 -6.74
C THR A 235 -11.37 12.54 -7.57
N ALA A 236 -12.51 12.18 -8.12
CA ALA A 236 -12.62 11.02 -9.00
C ALA A 236 -12.10 11.34 -10.40
N THR A 237 -11.57 10.33 -11.08
CA THR A 237 -11.34 10.37 -12.54
C THR A 237 -12.65 10.65 -13.27
N GLY A 238 -12.60 11.56 -14.22
CA GLY A 238 -13.77 12.03 -14.97
C GLY A 238 -13.76 11.62 -16.45
N ASP A 239 -14.60 12.31 -17.21
CA ASP A 239 -14.70 12.19 -18.66
C ASP A 239 -14.03 13.36 -19.41
N ARG A 240 -13.22 14.15 -18.72
CA ARG A 240 -12.46 15.25 -19.31
C ARG A 240 -11.55 14.72 -20.42
N PRO A 241 -11.58 15.32 -21.62
CA PRO A 241 -10.67 14.93 -22.68
C PRO A 241 -9.27 15.49 -22.43
N ILE A 242 -8.26 14.63 -22.63
CA ILE A 242 -6.84 15.01 -22.57
C ILE A 242 -6.55 16.06 -23.63
N GLN A 243 -5.81 17.09 -23.26
CA GLN A 243 -5.41 18.15 -24.17
C GLN A 243 -3.93 18.03 -24.58
N LYS A 244 -3.62 18.45 -25.80
CA LYS A 244 -2.24 18.62 -26.23
C LYS A 244 -1.60 19.76 -25.42
N HIS A 245 -0.33 19.58 -25.04
CA HIS A 245 0.46 20.54 -24.27
C HIS A 245 0.07 20.72 -22.80
N GLU A 246 -0.86 19.92 -22.29
CA GLU A 246 -1.21 19.87 -20.88
C GLU A 246 -0.76 18.52 -20.28
N PRO A 247 -0.29 18.50 -19.02
CA PRO A 247 0.08 17.25 -18.36
C PRO A 247 -1.16 16.41 -18.09
N THR A 248 -0.99 15.10 -18.16
CA THR A 248 -1.92 14.11 -17.61
C THR A 248 -1.21 13.43 -16.45
N LEU A 249 -1.78 13.56 -15.26
CA LEU A 249 -1.30 13.00 -14.04
C LEU A 249 -2.05 11.69 -13.78
N LEU A 250 -1.29 10.63 -13.54
CA LEU A 250 -1.82 9.33 -13.09
C LEU A 250 -1.36 9.11 -11.64
N GLU A 251 -2.31 8.99 -10.75
CA GLU A 251 -2.15 8.43 -9.42
C GLU A 251 -2.26 6.92 -9.53
N ILE A 252 -1.25 6.17 -9.12
CA ILE A 252 -1.08 4.77 -9.51
C ILE A 252 -0.88 3.90 -8.29
N TRP A 253 -1.79 2.97 -8.08
CA TRP A 253 -1.66 1.88 -7.13
C TRP A 253 -1.63 0.54 -7.88
N VAL A 254 -0.47 -0.10 -7.91
CA VAL A 254 -0.30 -1.45 -8.45
C VAL A 254 -0.01 -2.40 -7.31
N CYS A 255 -0.75 -3.48 -7.25
CA CYS A 255 -0.54 -4.56 -6.31
C CYS A 255 -0.03 -5.81 -7.02
N ALA A 256 1.06 -6.38 -6.50
CA ALA A 256 1.56 -7.70 -6.88
C ALA A 256 1.65 -8.58 -5.63
N ASP A 257 0.89 -9.67 -5.59
CA ASP A 257 0.83 -10.61 -4.47
C ASP A 257 0.66 -9.93 -3.10
N GLY A 258 -0.22 -8.91 -3.04
CA GLY A 258 -0.56 -8.20 -1.81
C GLY A 258 0.38 -7.09 -1.39
N TYR A 259 1.43 -6.78 -2.18
CA TYR A 259 2.30 -5.62 -1.97
C TYR A 259 2.06 -4.55 -3.02
N TRP A 260 1.99 -3.31 -2.56
CA TRP A 260 1.50 -2.18 -3.32
C TRP A 260 2.62 -1.22 -3.74
N THR A 261 2.37 -0.50 -4.81
CA THR A 261 3.01 0.79 -5.09
C THR A 261 2.08 1.91 -4.65
N ASP A 262 2.66 3.09 -4.48
CA ASP A 262 1.96 4.36 -4.47
C ASP A 262 2.79 5.38 -5.25
N LEU A 263 2.33 5.73 -6.43
CA LEU A 263 3.12 6.47 -7.41
C LEU A 263 2.27 7.54 -8.09
N THR A 264 2.84 8.70 -8.30
CA THR A 264 2.33 9.64 -9.30
C THR A 264 3.25 9.69 -10.48
N LYS A 265 2.72 9.42 -11.66
CA LYS A 265 3.43 9.59 -12.91
C LYS A 265 2.68 10.52 -13.85
N ASN A 266 3.42 11.26 -14.63
CA ASN A 266 2.86 12.23 -15.55
C ASN A 266 3.25 11.89 -17.00
N ALA A 267 2.41 12.30 -17.93
CA ALA A 267 2.71 12.29 -19.36
C ALA A 267 2.08 13.52 -20.01
N CYS A 268 2.56 13.90 -21.18
CA CYS A 268 2.00 14.99 -21.96
C CYS A 268 2.01 14.62 -23.45
N PRO A 269 0.87 14.65 -24.16
CA PRO A 269 0.85 14.38 -25.59
C PRO A 269 1.30 15.61 -26.41
N GLY A 270 2.52 16.06 -26.22
CA GLY A 270 3.14 17.21 -26.83
C GLY A 270 4.09 17.89 -25.88
N GLU A 271 4.61 19.06 -26.26
CA GLU A 271 5.45 19.85 -25.37
C GLU A 271 4.59 20.58 -24.32
N LEU A 272 5.05 20.59 -23.07
CA LEU A 272 4.39 21.34 -22.00
C LEU A 272 4.36 22.84 -22.31
N THR A 273 3.35 23.53 -21.78
CA THR A 273 3.37 25.00 -21.76
C THR A 273 4.50 25.51 -20.86
N PRO A 274 5.01 26.75 -21.08
CA PRO A 274 6.04 27.32 -20.22
C PRO A 274 5.67 27.37 -18.72
N GLU A 275 4.39 27.47 -18.40
CA GLU A 275 3.89 27.44 -17.02
C GLU A 275 4.11 26.08 -16.38
N TYR A 276 3.70 25.01 -17.06
CA TYR A 276 3.91 23.64 -16.57
C TYR A 276 5.39 23.21 -16.55
N HIS A 277 6.20 23.73 -17.46
CA HIS A 277 7.66 23.56 -17.39
C HIS A 277 8.24 24.11 -16.08
N ARG A 278 7.91 25.37 -15.74
CA ARG A 278 8.39 26.00 -14.50
C ARG A 278 7.88 25.28 -13.26
N LEU A 279 6.61 24.82 -13.28
CA LEU A 279 6.02 24.09 -12.17
C LEU A 279 6.72 22.73 -11.97
N LEU A 280 6.97 22.00 -13.05
CA LEU A 280 7.68 20.73 -13.01
C LEU A 280 9.12 20.91 -12.51
N ASP A 281 9.85 21.90 -12.99
CA ASP A 281 11.21 22.20 -12.54
C ASP A 281 11.27 22.48 -11.04
N LEU A 282 10.31 23.26 -10.52
CA LEU A 282 10.19 23.52 -9.08
C LEU A 282 9.92 22.22 -8.32
N LEU A 283 8.93 21.44 -8.75
CA LEU A 283 8.57 20.18 -8.06
C LEU A 283 9.69 19.15 -8.10
N LEU A 284 10.39 19.00 -9.22
CA LEU A 284 11.56 18.08 -9.30
C LEU A 284 12.67 18.52 -8.34
N LYS A 285 12.94 19.82 -8.22
CA LYS A 285 13.91 20.35 -7.24
C LYS A 285 13.49 19.99 -5.82
N VAL A 286 12.24 20.29 -5.44
CA VAL A 286 11.71 20.00 -4.10
C VAL A 286 11.72 18.49 -3.82
N PHE A 287 11.31 17.70 -4.80
CA PHE A 287 11.31 16.24 -4.69
C PHE A 287 12.71 15.68 -4.43
N HIS A 288 13.73 16.11 -5.19
CA HIS A 288 15.09 15.64 -4.99
C HIS A 288 15.68 16.11 -3.65
N GLU A 289 15.34 17.32 -3.17
CA GLU A 289 15.71 17.78 -1.83
C GLU A 289 15.05 16.89 -0.75
N ALA A 290 13.76 16.57 -0.90
CA ALA A 290 13.03 15.71 0.01
C ALA A 290 13.61 14.28 0.05
N VAL A 291 13.89 13.69 -1.11
CA VAL A 291 14.54 12.37 -1.22
C VAL A 291 15.92 12.38 -0.56
N THR A 292 16.73 13.41 -0.80
CA THR A 292 18.07 13.54 -0.20
C THR A 292 18.01 13.68 1.31
N TYR A 293 16.99 14.39 1.82
CA TYR A 293 16.76 14.54 3.26
C TYR A 293 16.33 13.22 3.91
N SER A 294 15.55 12.40 3.20
CA SER A 294 14.89 11.19 3.70
C SER A 294 15.89 10.04 3.91
N ARG A 295 16.66 10.10 4.98
CA ARG A 295 17.66 9.10 5.36
C ARG A 295 17.46 8.61 6.79
N ASP A 296 18.13 7.53 7.16
CA ASP A 296 18.09 6.99 8.52
C ASP A 296 18.38 8.06 9.58
N GLY A 297 17.52 8.16 10.58
CA GLY A 297 17.57 9.15 11.65
C GLY A 297 16.94 10.51 11.31
N ALA A 298 16.56 10.79 10.07
CA ALA A 298 15.91 12.05 9.69
C ALA A 298 14.49 12.16 10.30
N SER A 299 14.08 13.38 10.64
CA SER A 299 12.80 13.68 11.28
C SER A 299 11.67 13.77 10.24
N PHE A 300 10.55 13.05 10.42
CA PHE A 300 9.36 13.21 9.59
C PHE A 300 8.74 14.62 9.66
N PRO A 301 8.60 15.24 10.85
CA PRO A 301 8.16 16.63 10.94
C PRO A 301 9.02 17.63 10.17
N ASP A 302 10.35 17.44 10.17
CA ASP A 302 11.26 18.35 9.46
C ASP A 302 11.18 18.13 7.93
N LEU A 303 10.99 16.88 7.49
CA LEU A 303 10.75 16.58 6.08
C LEU A 303 9.51 17.32 5.56
N ASP A 304 8.41 17.26 6.30
CA ASP A 304 7.17 17.95 5.90
C ASP A 304 7.36 19.48 5.87
N ARG A 305 8.04 20.04 6.89
CA ARG A 305 8.38 21.47 6.92
C ARG A 305 9.28 21.88 5.74
N LEU A 306 10.29 21.08 5.43
CA LEU A 306 11.20 21.32 4.30
C LEU A 306 10.44 21.43 2.99
N VAL A 307 9.63 20.44 2.67
CA VAL A 307 8.86 20.38 1.41
C VAL A 307 7.93 21.59 1.29
N ARG A 308 7.13 21.87 2.33
CA ARG A 308 6.18 22.98 2.31
C ARG A 308 6.88 24.34 2.25
N ALA A 309 8.01 24.52 2.92
CA ALA A 309 8.79 25.76 2.84
C ALA A 309 9.31 25.97 1.42
N ARG A 310 9.88 24.96 0.77
CA ARG A 310 10.39 25.08 -0.61
C ARG A 310 9.30 25.36 -1.64
N ILE A 311 8.13 24.76 -1.47
CA ILE A 311 6.97 25.04 -2.31
C ILE A 311 6.48 26.48 -2.11
N ALA A 312 6.42 26.96 -0.87
CA ALA A 312 6.04 28.34 -0.56
C ALA A 312 7.04 29.37 -1.11
N GLU A 313 8.36 29.11 -0.99
CA GLU A 313 9.43 29.91 -1.60
C GLU A 313 9.29 29.98 -3.13
N GLY A 314 8.79 28.91 -3.75
CA GLY A 314 8.48 28.84 -5.18
C GLY A 314 7.20 29.61 -5.59
N GLY A 315 6.51 30.26 -4.66
CA GLY A 315 5.32 31.07 -4.92
C GLY A 315 3.97 30.36 -4.67
N TYR A 316 3.97 29.17 -4.05
CA TYR A 316 2.75 28.36 -3.81
C TYR A 316 2.55 28.08 -2.31
N PRO A 317 2.32 29.11 -1.46
CA PRO A 317 2.14 28.90 -0.03
C PRO A 317 0.88 28.06 0.26
N GLY A 318 0.97 27.20 1.29
CA GLY A 318 -0.14 26.34 1.70
C GLY A 318 -0.30 25.03 0.90
N GLN A 319 0.59 24.77 -0.07
CA GLN A 319 0.61 23.52 -0.83
C GLN A 319 1.63 22.51 -0.26
N PRO A 320 1.41 21.21 -0.46
CA PRO A 320 0.15 20.58 -0.88
C PRO A 320 -0.88 20.50 0.26
N SER A 321 -2.14 20.20 -0.09
CA SER A 321 -3.24 19.98 0.88
C SER A 321 -3.30 18.55 1.42
N HIS A 322 -2.36 17.69 1.04
CA HIS A 322 -2.23 16.29 1.50
C HIS A 322 -0.89 16.07 2.26
N PRO A 323 -0.72 14.93 2.96
CA PRO A 323 0.58 14.51 3.47
C PRO A 323 1.60 14.40 2.35
N ILE A 324 2.88 14.65 2.66
CA ILE A 324 3.94 14.65 1.64
C ILE A 324 4.79 13.38 1.65
N CYS A 325 4.55 12.50 2.62
CA CYS A 325 5.28 11.25 2.73
C CYS A 325 4.56 10.28 3.68
N HIS A 326 4.50 9.02 3.29
CA HIS A 326 3.99 7.93 4.11
C HIS A 326 4.66 6.59 3.77
N GLY A 327 4.42 5.58 4.62
CA GLY A 327 4.85 4.21 4.37
C GLY A 327 4.03 3.53 3.28
N VAL A 328 4.68 2.63 2.54
CA VAL A 328 4.07 1.77 1.53
C VAL A 328 4.50 0.32 1.78
N GLY A 329 3.63 -0.64 1.51
CA GLY A 329 3.94 -2.06 1.70
C GLY A 329 2.76 -2.97 1.37
N ALA A 330 2.26 -3.71 2.36
CA ALA A 330 1.06 -4.54 2.20
C ALA A 330 -0.24 -3.69 2.11
N ARG A 331 -0.13 -2.39 2.23
CA ARG A 331 -1.11 -1.37 1.83
C ARG A 331 -0.39 -0.28 1.05
N ALA A 332 -1.13 0.41 0.19
CA ALA A 332 -0.62 1.60 -0.49
C ALA A 332 -0.28 2.69 0.54
N HIS A 333 -1.18 2.91 1.50
CA HIS A 333 -0.94 3.84 2.60
C HIS A 333 -0.81 3.07 3.92
N GLU A 334 0.37 3.09 4.51
CA GLU A 334 0.60 2.52 5.85
C GLU A 334 1.52 3.42 6.68
N PHE A 335 1.62 3.13 7.98
CA PHE A 335 2.55 3.82 8.87
C PHE A 335 4.02 3.64 8.40
N PRO A 336 4.88 4.66 8.56
CA PRO A 336 4.65 5.98 9.18
C PRO A 336 4.09 7.04 8.23
N TYR A 337 3.69 8.19 8.78
CA TYR A 337 3.24 9.36 8.03
C TYR A 337 4.03 10.60 8.44
N ALA A 338 4.45 11.41 7.47
CA ALA A 338 5.06 12.72 7.74
C ALA A 338 3.98 13.75 8.06
N HIS A 339 4.16 14.46 9.17
CA HIS A 339 3.27 15.55 9.58
C HIS A 339 4.02 16.51 10.51
N GLN A 340 3.83 17.84 10.35
CA GLN A 340 4.55 18.87 11.11
C GLN A 340 4.36 18.77 12.63
N ALA A 341 3.15 18.41 13.06
CA ALA A 341 2.82 18.19 14.48
C ALA A 341 3.03 16.74 14.93
N GLY A 342 3.51 15.88 14.03
CA GLY A 342 3.82 14.49 14.34
C GLY A 342 5.11 14.31 15.09
N THR A 343 5.47 13.07 15.30
CA THR A 343 6.76 12.65 15.88
C THR A 343 7.33 11.51 15.06
N GLY A 344 8.55 11.14 15.33
CA GLY A 344 9.20 9.98 14.74
C GLY A 344 10.29 10.33 13.72
N THR A 345 11.06 9.31 13.43
CA THR A 345 12.21 9.39 12.54
C THR A 345 12.11 8.34 11.46
N ILE A 346 12.64 8.66 10.30
CA ILE A 346 12.86 7.73 9.20
C ILE A 346 13.88 6.69 9.68
N LYS A 347 13.64 5.43 9.37
CA LYS A 347 14.54 4.33 9.73
C LYS A 347 14.93 3.54 8.49
N LYS A 348 16.18 3.08 8.48
CA LYS A 348 16.66 2.08 7.52
C LYS A 348 15.68 0.90 7.43
N GLY A 349 15.40 0.47 6.22
CA GLY A 349 14.45 -0.61 5.92
C GLY A 349 13.02 -0.14 5.66
N MET A 350 12.68 1.12 5.90
CA MET A 350 11.40 1.68 5.51
C MET A 350 11.30 1.77 3.98
N VAL A 351 10.08 1.63 3.45
CA VAL A 351 9.73 2.07 2.10
C VAL A 351 8.73 3.21 2.23
N LEU A 352 9.06 4.33 1.61
CA LEU A 352 8.32 5.58 1.71
C LEU A 352 7.87 6.04 0.33
N ALA A 353 6.61 6.44 0.19
CA ALA A 353 6.17 7.35 -0.86
C ALA A 353 6.57 8.76 -0.48
N ILE A 354 7.16 9.50 -1.42
CA ILE A 354 7.52 10.92 -1.27
C ILE A 354 6.85 11.67 -2.40
N GLU A 355 5.91 12.58 -2.07
CA GLU A 355 4.89 13.07 -3.00
C GLU A 355 4.65 14.59 -2.96
N PRO A 356 5.66 15.46 -3.18
CA PRO A 356 5.39 16.89 -3.29
C PRO A 356 4.47 17.19 -4.47
N GLY A 357 3.43 17.99 -4.21
CA GLY A 357 2.45 18.39 -5.21
C GLY A 357 2.04 19.86 -5.06
N ILE A 358 1.59 20.46 -6.15
CA ILE A 358 1.07 21.81 -6.18
C ILE A 358 -0.22 21.79 -6.99
N TYR A 359 -1.30 22.33 -6.42
CA TYR A 359 -2.61 22.38 -7.06
C TYR A 359 -3.25 23.75 -6.78
N TRP A 360 -3.94 24.31 -7.76
CA TRP A 360 -4.68 25.56 -7.56
C TRP A 360 -5.97 25.58 -8.36
N PRO A 361 -7.03 26.18 -7.81
CA PRO A 361 -8.33 26.21 -8.47
C PRO A 361 -8.27 26.83 -9.86
N GLY A 362 -8.79 26.11 -10.87
CA GLY A 362 -8.88 26.59 -12.26
C GLY A 362 -7.58 26.63 -13.05
N GLY A 363 -6.46 26.32 -12.41
CA GLY A 363 -5.14 26.25 -13.06
C GLY A 363 -4.58 24.83 -13.19
N GLY A 364 -5.16 23.87 -12.45
CA GLY A 364 -4.67 22.50 -12.41
C GLY A 364 -3.56 22.30 -11.38
N GLY A 365 -2.57 21.51 -11.72
CA GLY A 365 -1.48 21.17 -10.81
C GLY A 365 -0.50 20.18 -11.40
N LEU A 366 0.44 19.76 -10.57
CA LEU A 366 1.34 18.63 -10.79
C LEU A 366 1.71 18.00 -9.44
N ARG A 367 2.03 16.73 -9.46
CA ARG A 367 2.69 16.00 -8.38
C ARG A 367 3.82 15.15 -8.96
N VAL A 368 4.91 15.03 -8.24
CA VAL A 368 5.99 14.08 -8.52
C VAL A 368 6.08 13.17 -7.32
N GLU A 369 5.99 11.87 -7.57
CA GLU A 369 5.97 10.87 -6.49
C GLU A 369 6.65 9.58 -6.91
N ASP A 370 7.35 8.99 -5.95
CA ASP A 370 7.94 7.68 -6.10
C ASP A 370 8.11 6.94 -4.77
N ASN A 371 8.33 5.62 -4.88
CA ASN A 371 8.62 4.76 -3.74
C ASN A 371 10.12 4.60 -3.54
N PHE A 372 10.59 4.89 -2.34
CA PHE A 372 12.00 4.80 -1.95
C PHE A 372 12.21 3.81 -0.81
N TRP A 373 13.09 2.85 -1.04
CA TRP A 373 13.60 2.02 0.05
C TRP A 373 14.77 2.72 0.73
N ILE A 374 14.63 2.96 2.02
CA ILE A 374 15.67 3.62 2.84
C ILE A 374 16.75 2.60 3.19
N THR A 375 17.93 2.77 2.64
CA THR A 375 19.09 1.91 2.90
C THR A 375 20.10 2.59 3.81
N GLU A 376 21.20 1.93 4.10
CA GLU A 376 22.29 2.48 4.92
C GLU A 376 23.06 3.60 4.23
N SER A 377 23.24 3.48 2.92
CA SER A 377 24.14 4.35 2.14
C SER A 377 23.38 5.34 1.25
N ALA A 378 22.19 4.99 0.79
CA ALA A 378 21.41 5.81 -0.13
C ALA A 378 19.93 5.36 -0.14
N ASN A 379 19.06 6.21 -0.68
CA ASN A 379 17.67 5.82 -0.95
C ASN A 379 17.60 5.13 -2.30
N GLU A 380 17.11 3.89 -2.33
CA GLU A 380 16.88 3.16 -3.56
C GLU A 380 15.48 3.47 -4.10
N LYS A 381 15.42 4.08 -5.28
CA LYS A 381 14.18 4.27 -6.01
C LYS A 381 13.70 2.93 -6.54
N LEU A 382 12.46 2.55 -6.24
CA LEU A 382 11.91 1.26 -6.64
C LEU A 382 11.31 1.27 -8.05
N CYS A 383 10.70 2.39 -8.49
CA CYS A 383 10.12 2.51 -9.81
C CYS A 383 11.15 3.08 -10.79
N VAL A 384 11.36 2.38 -11.88
CA VAL A 384 12.36 2.77 -12.90
C VAL A 384 11.87 3.82 -13.90
N TYR A 385 10.55 4.17 -13.88
CA TYR A 385 10.03 5.25 -14.72
C TYR A 385 10.63 6.59 -14.27
N PRO A 386 11.02 7.49 -15.21
CA PRO A 386 11.67 8.75 -14.86
C PRO A 386 10.71 9.71 -14.11
N ASP A 387 11.24 10.45 -13.13
CA ASP A 387 10.49 11.47 -12.40
C ASP A 387 10.24 12.69 -13.30
N ASP A 388 11.23 13.05 -14.09
CA ASP A 388 11.07 14.01 -15.18
C ASP A 388 10.53 13.29 -16.42
N PHE A 389 9.22 13.32 -16.59
CA PHE A 389 8.56 12.64 -17.70
C PHE A 389 8.88 13.24 -19.07
N ARG A 390 9.52 14.40 -19.15
CA ARG A 390 10.07 14.97 -20.41
C ARG A 390 11.22 14.11 -20.94
N LEU A 391 11.87 13.34 -20.05
CA LEU A 391 12.97 12.43 -20.37
C LEU A 391 12.49 11.00 -20.68
N ALA A 392 11.17 10.74 -20.55
CA ALA A 392 10.61 9.44 -20.86
C ALA A 392 10.69 9.19 -22.38
N GLY A 393 11.52 8.25 -22.77
CA GLY A 393 11.72 7.81 -24.16
C GLY A 393 11.37 6.33 -24.33
N PRO A 394 11.24 5.82 -25.57
CA PRO A 394 11.07 4.39 -25.78
C PRO A 394 12.30 3.64 -25.24
N ARG A 395 12.07 2.65 -24.38
CA ARG A 395 13.14 1.74 -23.94
C ARG A 395 13.30 0.60 -24.92
N ALA A 396 14.50 0.42 -25.43
CA ALA A 396 14.84 -0.66 -26.36
C ALA A 396 14.72 -2.08 -25.76
N GLU A 397 14.55 -2.20 -24.44
CA GLU A 397 14.56 -3.47 -23.71
C GLU A 397 13.17 -4.02 -23.37
N LEU A 398 12.08 -3.32 -23.73
CA LEU A 398 10.71 -3.75 -23.47
C LEU A 398 10.05 -4.39 -24.69
N ALA A 399 10.80 -5.17 -25.48
CA ALA A 399 10.19 -6.11 -26.40
C ALA A 399 9.50 -7.20 -25.55
N LEU A 400 8.17 -7.10 -25.49
CA LEU A 400 7.25 -8.09 -24.90
C LEU A 400 7.40 -9.44 -25.62
#